data_c9c4fa06af1de4b9b2a831af9f3828fc
#
_entry.id   c9c4fa06af1de4b9b2a831af9f3828fc
#
_cell.length_a   1.000
_cell.length_b   1.000
_cell.length_c   1.000
_cell.angle_alpha   90.00
_cell.angle_beta   90.00
_cell.angle_gamma   90.00
#
_symmetry.space_group_name_H-M   'P 1'
#
loop_
_entity.id
_entity.type
_entity.pdbx_description
1 polymer ?
#
loop_
_entity_poly.entity_id
_entity_poly.type
_entity_poly.pdbx_seq_one_letter_code
_entity_poly.pdbx_strand_id
1 'polypeptide(L)'
;MKEILFSPTGGTRKVADAICKGFGEEVSVIDLCTPKGCIGNTRCEEGDFALIAFPVFGGRIPALAAQRLKELEANGAKCAIVVVYGNRAYDDALVELQDLSESCGFRVVAAVSASVDDAQGDTMGILHL
;
A
#
# COMPACT_ATOMS: atom_id res chain seq x y z
N MET A 1 -3.84 -3.03 -12.99
CA MET A 1 -3.63 -2.94 -11.52
C MET A 1 -2.74 -1.77 -11.17
N LYS A 2 -3.02 -1.11 -10.09
CA LYS A 2 -2.20 0.03 -9.64
C LYS A 2 -1.44 -0.33 -8.38
N GLU A 3 -0.17 0.01 -8.35
CA GLU A 3 0.69 -0.16 -7.19
C GLU A 3 0.94 1.22 -6.58
N ILE A 4 0.31 1.48 -5.44
CA ILE A 4 0.41 2.77 -4.73
C ILE A 4 1.32 2.55 -3.54
N LEU A 5 2.45 3.24 -3.50
CA LEU A 5 3.44 2.98 -2.47
C LEU A 5 4.14 4.24 -1.99
N PHE A 6 4.65 4.15 -0.75
CA PHE A 6 5.53 5.14 -0.18
C PHE A 6 6.77 4.40 0.30
N SER A 7 7.90 4.58 -0.38
CA SER A 7 9.11 3.80 -0.08
C SER A 7 10.36 4.68 -0.13
N PRO A 8 10.60 5.48 0.92
CA PRO A 8 11.75 6.38 0.92
C PRO A 8 13.10 5.65 0.92
N THR A 9 13.15 4.43 1.46
CA THR A 9 14.39 3.64 1.52
C THR A 9 14.42 2.43 0.60
N GLY A 10 13.34 2.16 -0.12
CA GLY A 10 13.28 1.05 -1.06
C GLY A 10 12.75 -0.26 -0.51
N GLY A 11 12.67 -0.41 0.81
CA GLY A 11 12.21 -1.67 1.41
C GLY A 11 10.74 -1.98 1.14
N THR A 12 9.88 -0.97 1.27
CA THR A 12 8.45 -1.12 1.00
C THR A 12 8.22 -1.46 -0.47
N ARG A 13 8.94 -0.81 -1.37
CA ARG A 13 8.83 -1.08 -2.80
C ARG A 13 9.21 -2.51 -3.14
N LYS A 14 10.27 -3.01 -2.50
CA LYS A 14 10.72 -4.38 -2.73
C LYS A 14 9.62 -5.39 -2.39
N VAL A 15 8.95 -5.20 -1.25
CA VAL A 15 7.84 -6.06 -0.85
C VAL A 15 6.65 -5.89 -1.78
N ALA A 16 6.29 -4.66 -2.10
CA ALA A 16 5.15 -4.38 -2.97
C ALA A 16 5.36 -4.97 -4.37
N ASP A 17 6.55 -4.81 -4.93
CA ASP A 17 6.87 -5.37 -6.25
C ASP A 17 6.80 -6.89 -6.23
N ALA A 18 7.26 -7.53 -5.16
CA ALA A 18 7.20 -8.99 -5.03
C ALA A 18 5.76 -9.48 -5.01
N ILE A 19 4.87 -8.76 -4.31
CA ILE A 19 3.45 -9.12 -4.27
C ILE A 19 2.80 -8.90 -5.63
N CYS A 20 3.06 -7.78 -6.26
CA CYS A 20 2.49 -7.47 -7.58
C CYS A 20 2.92 -8.47 -8.63
N LYS A 21 4.15 -8.94 -8.55
CA LYS A 21 4.66 -9.94 -9.47
C LYS A 21 3.86 -11.23 -9.42
N GLY A 22 3.34 -11.57 -8.24
CA GLY A 22 2.51 -12.76 -8.06
C GLY A 22 1.15 -12.66 -8.76
N PHE A 23 0.67 -11.47 -9.06
CA PHE A 23 -0.60 -11.30 -9.78
C PHE A 23 -0.46 -11.50 -11.28
N GLY A 24 0.74 -11.36 -11.83
CA GLY A 24 0.98 -11.58 -13.26
C GLY A 24 0.33 -10.55 -14.18
N GLU A 25 -0.15 -9.45 -13.66
CA GLU A 25 -0.79 -8.38 -14.42
C GLU A 25 0.15 -7.21 -14.64
N GLU A 26 -0.17 -6.41 -15.65
CA GLU A 26 0.53 -5.16 -15.89
C GLU A 26 0.25 -4.19 -14.75
N VAL A 27 1.29 -3.55 -14.23
CA VAL A 27 1.21 -2.70 -13.05
C VAL A 27 1.58 -1.27 -13.40
N SER A 28 0.72 -0.35 -12.98
CA SER A 28 0.96 1.08 -13.06
C SER A 28 1.33 1.58 -11.66
N VAL A 29 2.52 2.15 -11.51
CA VAL A 29 3.04 2.55 -10.20
C VAL A 29 2.70 4.01 -9.90
N ILE A 30 2.17 4.25 -8.69
CA ILE A 30 1.99 5.59 -8.15
C ILE A 30 2.91 5.70 -6.94
N ASP A 31 4.00 6.43 -7.09
CA ASP A 31 5.01 6.60 -6.04
C ASP A 31 4.71 7.86 -5.25
N LEU A 32 4.28 7.68 -4.00
CA LEU A 32 3.91 8.80 -3.14
C LEU A 32 5.11 9.52 -2.52
N CYS A 33 6.32 9.05 -2.76
CA CYS A 33 7.53 9.73 -2.30
C CYS A 33 7.78 11.04 -3.05
N THR A 34 7.25 11.16 -4.27
CA THR A 34 7.41 12.37 -5.06
C THR A 34 6.08 13.07 -5.22
N PRO A 35 6.05 14.42 -5.12
CA PRO A 35 4.81 15.16 -5.36
C PRO A 35 4.24 14.91 -6.76
N LYS A 36 5.10 14.64 -7.72
CA LYS A 36 4.69 14.37 -9.10
C LYS A 36 4.00 13.03 -9.26
N GLY A 37 4.24 12.10 -8.36
CA GLY A 37 3.57 10.80 -8.37
C GLY A 37 2.07 10.92 -8.15
N CYS A 38 1.64 12.02 -7.54
CA CYS A 38 0.24 12.32 -7.29
C CYS A 38 -0.41 13.12 -8.43
N ILE A 39 0.36 13.47 -9.46
CA ILE A 39 -0.12 14.26 -10.59
C ILE A 39 -0.30 13.34 -11.80
N GLY A 40 -1.47 13.36 -12.38
CA GLY A 40 -1.72 12.67 -13.63
C GLY A 40 -2.38 11.31 -13.50
N ASN A 41 -1.99 10.49 -12.53
CA ASN A 41 -2.59 9.16 -12.32
C ASN A 41 -3.12 9.01 -10.90
N THR A 42 -3.83 10.03 -10.43
CA THR A 42 -4.34 10.09 -9.07
C THR A 42 -5.73 9.48 -8.94
N ARG A 43 -6.21 8.80 -9.96
CA ARG A 43 -7.58 8.34 -10.02
C ARG A 43 -7.66 6.86 -10.36
N CYS A 44 -8.44 6.13 -9.57
CA CYS A 44 -8.83 4.76 -9.88
C CYS A 44 -10.26 4.73 -10.37
N GLU A 45 -10.62 3.71 -11.11
CA GLU A 45 -11.98 3.48 -11.55
C GLU A 45 -12.58 2.29 -10.79
N GLU A 46 -13.90 2.15 -10.81
CA GLU A 46 -14.59 1.14 -10.03
C GLU A 46 -14.11 -0.29 -10.31
N GLY A 47 -13.69 -0.58 -11.52
CA GLY A 47 -13.20 -1.92 -11.86
C GLY A 47 -11.72 -2.16 -11.58
N ASP A 48 -11.01 -1.15 -11.09
CA ASP A 48 -9.57 -1.26 -10.82
C ASP A 48 -9.29 -2.00 -9.53
N PHE A 49 -8.09 -2.56 -9.48
CA PHE A 49 -7.54 -3.14 -8.25
C PHE A 49 -6.24 -2.42 -7.92
N ALA A 50 -6.07 -2.06 -6.65
CA ALA A 50 -4.87 -1.37 -6.19
C ALA A 50 -4.19 -2.17 -5.08
N LEU A 51 -2.86 -2.14 -5.08
CA LEU A 51 -2.06 -2.59 -3.96
C LEU A 51 -1.50 -1.33 -3.29
N ILE A 52 -1.82 -1.12 -2.02
CA ILE A 52 -1.38 0.05 -1.28
C ILE A 52 -0.36 -0.40 -0.24
N ALA A 53 0.90 0.01 -0.40
CA ALA A 53 1.99 -0.45 0.45
C ALA A 53 2.67 0.72 1.15
N PHE A 54 2.69 0.68 2.48
CA PHE A 54 3.28 1.72 3.32
C PHE A 54 4.24 1.11 4.33
N PRO A 55 5.31 1.82 4.69
CA PRO A 55 6.17 1.39 5.78
C PRO A 55 5.55 1.75 7.13
N VAL A 56 6.04 1.10 8.18
CA VAL A 56 5.64 1.40 9.56
C VAL A 56 6.81 2.11 10.24
N PHE A 57 6.56 3.31 10.71
CA PHE A 57 7.54 4.09 11.47
C PHE A 57 6.96 4.35 12.87
N GLY A 58 7.63 3.81 13.91
CA GLY A 58 7.16 3.98 15.27
C GLY A 58 5.77 3.41 15.54
N GLY A 59 5.40 2.34 14.85
CA GLY A 59 4.09 1.71 14.99
C GLY A 59 2.98 2.37 14.19
N ARG A 60 3.28 3.41 13.44
CA ARG A 60 2.30 4.20 12.69
C ARG A 60 2.73 4.35 11.23
N ILE A 61 1.77 4.64 10.36
CA ILE A 61 2.13 4.99 8.97
C ILE A 61 2.65 6.42 8.93
N PRO A 62 3.57 6.73 7.98
CA PRO A 62 4.13 8.08 7.88
C PRO A 62 3.07 9.13 7.55
N ALA A 63 3.09 10.25 8.26
CA ALA A 63 2.08 11.30 8.07
C ALA A 63 2.09 11.86 6.65
N LEU A 64 3.27 12.02 6.05
CA LEU A 64 3.38 12.52 4.69
C LEU A 64 2.74 11.58 3.69
N ALA A 65 2.97 10.27 3.87
CA ALA A 65 2.37 9.26 3.00
C ALA A 65 0.85 9.26 3.12
N ALA A 66 0.35 9.37 4.35
CA ALA A 66 -1.08 9.44 4.59
C ALA A 66 -1.71 10.66 3.92
N GLN A 67 -1.04 11.80 4.01
CA GLN A 67 -1.52 13.03 3.41
C GLN A 67 -1.59 12.92 1.89
N ARG A 68 -0.58 12.31 1.28
CA ARG A 68 -0.56 12.13 -0.17
C ARG A 68 -1.57 11.11 -0.66
N LEU A 69 -1.81 10.05 0.13
CA LEU A 69 -2.83 9.07 -0.22
C LEU A 69 -4.22 9.72 -0.25
N LYS A 70 -4.49 10.67 0.64
CA LYS A 70 -5.77 11.37 0.67
C LYS A 70 -6.07 12.16 -0.60
N GLU A 71 -5.07 12.45 -1.40
CA GLU A 71 -5.26 13.16 -2.66
C GLU A 71 -5.74 12.26 -3.79
N LEU A 72 -5.78 10.95 -3.57
CA LEU A 72 -6.22 10.00 -4.59
C LEU A 72 -7.74 9.82 -4.54
N GLU A 73 -8.31 9.61 -5.72
CA GLU A 73 -9.73 9.29 -5.86
C GLU A 73 -9.86 7.81 -6.20
N ALA A 74 -10.42 7.04 -5.29
CA ALA A 74 -10.51 5.59 -5.46
C ALA A 74 -11.73 5.14 -6.25
N ASN A 75 -12.83 5.89 -6.15
CA ASN A 75 -14.07 5.62 -6.91
C ASN A 75 -14.61 4.19 -6.72
N GLY A 76 -14.44 3.63 -5.54
CA GLY A 76 -14.94 2.30 -5.23
C GLY A 76 -14.02 1.15 -5.66
N ALA A 77 -12.82 1.45 -6.12
CA ALA A 77 -11.86 0.41 -6.51
C ALA A 77 -11.52 -0.48 -5.32
N LYS A 78 -11.35 -1.76 -5.58
CA LYS A 78 -10.92 -2.71 -4.55
C LYS A 78 -9.42 -2.57 -4.33
N CYS A 79 -8.98 -2.79 -3.10
CA CYS A 79 -7.56 -2.76 -2.81
C CYS A 79 -7.15 -3.79 -1.78
N ALA A 80 -5.88 -4.16 -1.83
CA ALA A 80 -5.20 -4.86 -0.76
C ALA A 80 -4.23 -3.86 -0.13
N ILE A 81 -4.18 -3.82 1.19
CA ILE A 81 -3.26 -2.96 1.89
C ILE A 81 -2.10 -3.77 2.45
N VAL A 82 -0.90 -3.19 2.40
CA VAL A 82 0.31 -3.83 2.88
C VAL A 82 1.04 -2.87 3.80
N VAL A 83 1.34 -3.31 5.03
CA VAL A 83 2.23 -2.57 5.90
C VAL A 83 3.54 -3.33 5.98
N VAL A 84 4.64 -2.63 5.76
CA VAL A 84 5.98 -3.21 5.75
C VAL A 84 6.72 -2.72 6.98
N TYR A 85 7.04 -3.64 7.88
CA TYR A 85 7.66 -3.32 9.16
C TYR A 85 9.10 -3.86 9.20
N GLY A 86 9.97 -3.11 9.88
CA GLY A 86 11.33 -3.58 10.14
C GLY A 86 11.46 -4.18 11.53
N ASN A 87 10.45 -3.95 12.36
CA ASN A 87 10.41 -4.39 13.75
C ASN A 87 8.95 -4.74 14.09
N ARG A 88 8.71 -5.26 15.28
CA ARG A 88 7.33 -5.60 15.69
C ARG A 88 6.51 -4.35 15.98
N ALA A 89 5.27 -4.41 16.19
CA ALA A 89 4.33 -3.33 16.46
C ALA A 89 3.89 -2.63 15.19
N TYR A 90 3.01 -3.31 14.48
CA TYR A 90 2.43 -2.75 13.25
C TYR A 90 0.89 -2.69 13.31
N ASP A 91 0.29 -3.17 14.40
CA ASP A 91 -1.17 -3.32 14.48
C ASP A 91 -1.91 -2.01 14.26
N ASP A 92 -1.44 -0.92 14.90
CA ASP A 92 -2.06 0.38 14.74
C ASP A 92 -1.88 0.91 13.31
N ALA A 93 -0.73 0.63 12.70
CA ALA A 93 -0.45 1.06 11.35
C ALA A 93 -1.38 0.38 10.35
N LEU A 94 -1.68 -0.90 10.55
CA LEU A 94 -2.57 -1.63 9.65
C LEU A 94 -3.99 -1.07 9.73
N VAL A 95 -4.50 -0.86 10.94
CA VAL A 95 -5.83 -0.26 11.12
C VAL A 95 -5.87 1.16 10.56
N GLU A 96 -4.83 1.94 10.80
CA GLU A 96 -4.73 3.30 10.30
C GLU A 96 -4.76 3.33 8.78
N LEU A 97 -4.02 2.44 8.13
CA LEU A 97 -4.00 2.38 6.66
C LEU A 97 -5.34 1.91 6.11
N GLN A 98 -6.00 0.96 6.78
CA GLN A 98 -7.33 0.52 6.38
C GLN A 98 -8.33 1.69 6.43
N ASP A 99 -8.39 2.39 7.55
CA ASP A 99 -9.31 3.51 7.71
C ASP A 99 -9.04 4.60 6.69
N LEU A 100 -7.77 4.90 6.46
CA LEU A 100 -7.37 5.91 5.50
C LEU A 100 -7.76 5.52 4.07
N SER A 101 -7.52 4.28 3.70
CA SER A 101 -7.85 3.79 2.35
C SER A 101 -9.36 3.83 2.12
N GLU A 102 -10.13 3.43 3.11
CA GLU A 102 -11.58 3.47 3.02
C GLU A 102 -12.09 4.91 2.92
N SER A 103 -11.44 5.85 3.62
CA SER A 103 -11.82 7.26 3.53
C SER A 103 -11.56 7.86 2.15
N CYS A 104 -10.62 7.26 1.39
CA CYS A 104 -10.34 7.67 0.01
C CYS A 104 -11.34 7.08 -0.98
N GLY A 105 -12.19 6.17 -0.54
CA GLY A 105 -13.16 5.51 -1.38
C GLY A 105 -12.78 4.12 -1.85
N PHE A 106 -11.66 3.57 -1.35
CA PHE A 106 -11.27 2.20 -1.66
C PHE A 106 -12.11 1.20 -0.87
N ARG A 107 -12.29 0.01 -1.45
CA ARG A 107 -12.86 -1.13 -0.75
C ARG A 107 -11.72 -2.07 -0.39
N VAL A 108 -11.37 -2.11 0.87
CA VAL A 108 -10.26 -2.94 1.34
C VAL A 108 -10.74 -4.39 1.44
N VAL A 109 -10.15 -5.26 0.62
CA VAL A 109 -10.55 -6.67 0.56
C VAL A 109 -9.52 -7.60 1.20
N ALA A 110 -8.31 -7.12 1.44
CA ALA A 110 -7.27 -7.90 2.10
C ALA A 110 -6.27 -6.97 2.77
N ALA A 111 -5.66 -7.46 3.83
CA ALA A 111 -4.60 -6.75 4.54
C ALA A 111 -3.43 -7.69 4.75
N VAL A 112 -2.22 -7.21 4.49
CA VAL A 112 -0.99 -7.98 4.58
C VAL A 112 0.00 -7.23 5.45
N SER A 113 0.62 -7.93 6.39
CA SER A 113 1.77 -7.41 7.10
C SER A 113 3.01 -8.18 6.66
N ALA A 114 4.08 -7.48 6.35
CA ALA A 114 5.29 -8.09 5.84
C ALA A 114 6.51 -7.38 6.37
N SER A 115 7.60 -8.11 6.54
CA SER A 115 8.89 -7.51 6.81
C SER A 115 9.68 -7.42 5.50
N VAL A 116 10.75 -6.63 5.50
CA VAL A 116 11.61 -6.53 4.31
C VAL A 116 12.20 -7.91 3.97
N ASP A 117 12.45 -8.73 4.98
CA ASP A 117 13.00 -10.07 4.78
C ASP A 117 12.00 -11.00 4.07
N ASP A 118 10.72 -10.76 4.23
CA ASP A 118 9.67 -11.56 3.57
C ASP A 118 9.70 -11.42 2.04
N ALA A 119 10.29 -10.35 1.53
CA ALA A 119 10.45 -10.17 0.09
C ALA A 119 11.38 -11.22 -0.52
N GLN A 120 12.21 -11.83 0.31
CA GLN A 120 13.15 -12.87 -0.10
C GLN A 120 12.71 -14.26 0.38
N GLY A 121 11.72 -14.31 1.27
CA GLY A 121 11.16 -15.55 1.80
C GLY A 121 9.83 -15.88 1.18
N ASP A 122 9.27 -17.00 1.56
CA ASP A 122 8.02 -17.50 0.99
C ASP A 122 6.80 -17.19 1.87
N THR A 123 7.01 -16.53 3.01
CA THR A 123 5.96 -16.40 4.01
C THR A 123 5.63 -14.94 4.28
N MET A 124 4.41 -14.56 4.03
CA MET A 124 3.86 -13.27 4.43
C MET A 124 2.61 -13.51 5.26
N GLY A 125 2.44 -12.72 6.32
CA GLY A 125 1.23 -12.78 7.12
C GLY A 125 0.08 -12.11 6.38
N ILE A 126 -0.98 -12.83 6.12
CA ILE A 126 -2.15 -12.29 5.44
C ILE A 126 -3.33 -12.27 6.39
N LEU A 127 -3.95 -11.10 6.54
CA LEU A 127 -5.14 -10.91 7.33
C LEU A 127 -6.31 -10.62 6.40
N HIS A 128 -7.39 -11.36 6.59
CA HIS A 128 -8.62 -11.14 5.81
C HIS A 128 -9.57 -10.26 6.60
N LEU A 129 -10.11 -9.28 5.94
CA LEU A 129 -11.03 -8.32 6.54
C LEU A 129 -12.49 -8.69 6.26
#